data_059e5d56da40b6fd0c51d4a4c8f63f68
#
_entry.id   059e5d56da40b6fd0c51d4a4c8f63f68
#
_cell.length_a   1.000
_cell.length_b   1.000
_cell.length_c   1.000
_cell.angle_alpha   90.00
_cell.angle_beta   90.00
_cell.angle_gamma   90.00
#
_symmetry.space_group_name_H-M   'P 1'
#
loop_
_entity.id
_entity.type
_entity.pdbx_description
1 polymer ?
#
loop_
_entity_poly.entity_id
_entity_poly.type
_entity_poly.pdbx_seq_one_letter_code
_entity_poly.pdbx_strand_id
1 'polypeptide(L)'
;MLQIYLCRQVGIILVKFLVTVLPVLINVAFVTLLERKILGYTQLRLGPNKISFAGIFQPFRDAVKLFVKQFEINSNVNWKIFSLSPVFILIISVTLWVVVPLNGFSRRWPLSIISLLIVLSLGVYPILLRGWASNRKYAMMGSIRGVAQTISYEISLALVIIQFIVLFIRINIKDHIESSLRSILVVPITAVIWIVLLLAETNRTPFDFAEGESELVSGFNIEYASIGFVLIFLREYARIILFSTFTIVFFFNKGVFSFYTAFISLVITSIWVVIRATFPRYRYDKLINIAWKRYLPVSLGIISLMRVYLYV
;
A
#
# COMPACT_ATOMS: atom_id res chain seq x y z
N MET A 1 6.02 -7.29 41.35
CA MET A 1 7.07 -7.54 40.34
C MET A 1 6.50 -7.80 38.95
N LEU A 2 5.56 -8.73 38.78
CA LEU A 2 4.98 -9.07 37.46
C LEU A 2 4.26 -7.89 36.80
N GLN A 3 3.49 -7.09 37.55
CA GLN A 3 2.79 -5.89 37.01
C GLN A 3 3.79 -4.81 36.53
N ILE A 4 4.86 -4.55 37.25
CA ILE A 4 5.87 -3.57 36.87
C ILE A 4 6.58 -4.03 35.59
N TYR A 5 6.85 -5.33 35.45
CA TYR A 5 7.45 -5.91 34.25
C TYR A 5 6.53 -5.80 33.06
N LEU A 6 5.23 -6.09 33.23
CA LEU A 6 4.21 -5.94 32.18
C LEU A 6 4.06 -4.48 31.75
N CYS A 7 3.95 -3.53 32.68
CA CYS A 7 3.87 -2.10 32.37
C CYS A 7 5.11 -1.61 31.60
N ARG A 8 6.30 -2.07 31.97
CA ARG A 8 7.54 -1.73 31.25
C ARG A 8 7.55 -2.32 29.84
N GLN A 9 7.08 -3.55 29.64
CA GLN A 9 6.98 -4.18 28.32
C GLN A 9 5.98 -3.45 27.42
N VAL A 10 4.80 -3.11 27.95
CA VAL A 10 3.77 -2.34 27.23
C VAL A 10 4.29 -0.95 26.85
N GLY A 11 4.99 -0.27 27.79
CA GLY A 11 5.60 1.04 27.49
C GLY A 11 6.64 0.96 26.37
N ILE A 12 7.50 -0.06 26.36
CA ILE A 12 8.48 -0.28 25.29
C ILE A 12 7.80 -0.55 23.95
N ILE A 13 6.70 -1.32 23.93
CA ILE A 13 5.94 -1.62 22.71
C ILE A 13 5.29 -0.34 22.17
N LEU A 14 4.68 0.47 23.02
CA LEU A 14 4.08 1.75 22.63
C LEU A 14 5.11 2.73 22.06
N VAL A 15 6.25 2.89 22.71
CA VAL A 15 7.32 3.77 22.21
C VAL A 15 7.81 3.29 20.84
N LYS A 16 8.04 2.00 20.67
CA LYS A 16 8.44 1.43 19.39
C LYS A 16 7.40 1.66 18.31
N PHE A 17 6.12 1.46 18.62
CA PHE A 17 5.00 1.73 17.70
C PHE A 17 4.97 3.20 17.28
N LEU A 18 5.09 4.13 18.22
CA LEU A 18 5.13 5.56 17.91
C LEU A 18 6.33 5.93 17.03
N VAL A 19 7.51 5.39 17.33
CA VAL A 19 8.74 5.62 16.56
C VAL A 19 8.63 5.08 15.13
N THR A 20 7.80 4.07 14.87
CA THR A 20 7.58 3.57 13.50
C THR A 20 6.51 4.37 12.77
N VAL A 21 5.40 4.69 13.43
CA VAL A 21 4.24 5.34 12.79
C VAL A 21 4.49 6.81 12.47
N LEU A 22 5.12 7.57 13.36
CA LEU A 22 5.37 9.00 13.15
C LEU A 22 6.22 9.29 11.89
N PRO A 23 7.37 8.63 11.66
CA PRO A 23 8.12 8.83 10.43
C PRO A 23 7.35 8.43 9.18
N VAL A 24 6.53 7.37 9.25
CA VAL A 24 5.68 6.96 8.11
C VAL A 24 4.69 8.06 7.74
N LEU A 25 3.99 8.65 8.73
CA LEU A 25 3.04 9.74 8.47
C LEU A 25 3.72 10.99 7.88
N ILE A 26 4.92 11.32 8.35
CA ILE A 26 5.73 12.42 7.79
C ILE A 26 6.15 12.08 6.35
N ASN A 27 6.61 10.87 6.09
CA ASN A 27 6.98 10.43 4.75
C ASN A 27 5.79 10.49 3.79
N VAL A 28 4.59 10.09 4.23
CA VAL A 28 3.36 10.22 3.43
C VAL A 28 3.13 11.66 3.00
N ALA A 29 3.30 12.63 3.91
CA ALA A 29 3.16 14.04 3.60
C ALA A 29 4.14 14.49 2.50
N PHE A 30 5.40 14.07 2.58
CA PHE A 30 6.41 14.43 1.56
C PHE A 30 6.22 13.69 0.23
N VAL A 31 5.73 12.46 0.23
CA VAL A 31 5.41 11.74 -1.01
C VAL A 31 4.28 12.42 -1.79
N THR A 32 3.30 13.02 -1.12
CA THR A 32 2.28 13.84 -1.81
C THR A 32 2.87 15.07 -2.50
N LEU A 33 3.86 15.70 -1.89
CA LEU A 33 4.61 16.81 -2.51
C LEU A 33 5.43 16.34 -3.71
N LEU A 34 6.13 15.20 -3.56
CA LEU A 34 6.93 14.59 -4.60
C LEU A 34 6.06 14.27 -5.82
N GLU A 35 4.89 13.66 -5.61
CA GLU A 35 3.94 13.36 -6.68
C GLU A 35 3.52 14.62 -7.44
N ARG A 36 3.11 15.67 -6.74
CA ARG A 36 2.71 16.93 -7.38
C ARG A 36 3.85 17.59 -8.16
N LYS A 37 5.09 17.47 -7.72
CA LYS A 37 6.26 17.98 -8.44
C LYS A 37 6.57 17.16 -9.68
N ILE A 38 6.63 15.84 -9.58
CA ILE A 38 6.89 14.98 -10.73
C ILE A 38 5.81 15.17 -11.79
N LEU A 39 4.52 15.14 -11.41
CA LEU A 39 3.42 15.38 -12.34
C LEU A 39 3.47 16.81 -12.93
N GLY A 40 3.89 17.80 -12.18
CA GLY A 40 4.11 19.15 -12.70
C GLY A 40 5.16 19.14 -13.81
N TYR A 41 6.33 18.57 -13.57
CA TYR A 41 7.41 18.49 -14.56
C TYR A 41 7.03 17.68 -15.80
N THR A 42 6.32 16.57 -15.65
CA THR A 42 5.84 15.79 -16.81
C THR A 42 4.82 16.56 -17.66
N GLN A 43 4.09 17.48 -17.06
CA GLN A 43 3.13 18.37 -17.74
C GLN A 43 3.74 19.72 -18.16
N LEU A 44 5.07 19.84 -18.17
CA LEU A 44 5.82 21.07 -18.54
C LEU A 44 5.42 22.30 -17.69
N ARG A 45 5.05 22.10 -16.41
CA ARG A 45 4.73 23.16 -15.46
C ARG A 45 5.45 22.96 -14.14
N LEU A 46 5.61 24.05 -13.38
CA LEU A 46 6.18 23.96 -12.04
C LEU A 46 5.10 23.44 -11.06
N GLY A 47 5.50 22.49 -10.22
CA GLY A 47 4.70 22.05 -9.08
C GLY A 47 4.61 23.13 -7.98
N PRO A 48 4.08 22.81 -6.77
CA PRO A 48 3.97 23.77 -5.66
C PRO A 48 5.34 24.40 -5.33
N ASN A 49 5.44 25.73 -5.46
CA ASN A 49 6.70 26.46 -5.25
C ASN A 49 6.56 27.69 -4.36
N LYS A 50 5.32 28.22 -4.15
CA LYS A 50 5.10 29.50 -3.48
C LYS A 50 5.20 29.48 -1.96
N ILE A 51 5.00 28.31 -1.31
CA ILE A 51 4.97 28.20 0.15
C ILE A 51 6.33 27.74 0.64
N SER A 52 7.07 28.64 1.28
CA SER A 52 8.44 28.42 1.72
C SER A 52 9.38 28.08 0.55
N PHE A 53 10.62 27.73 0.88
CA PHE A 53 11.59 27.29 -0.12
C PHE A 53 11.11 26.01 -0.80
N ALA A 54 10.91 26.06 -2.11
CA ALA A 54 10.50 24.91 -2.93
C ALA A 54 9.19 24.21 -2.53
N GLY A 55 8.30 24.86 -1.77
CA GLY A 55 7.00 24.30 -1.42
C GLY A 55 7.00 23.24 -0.30
N ILE A 56 8.06 23.14 0.51
CA ILE A 56 8.23 22.09 1.54
C ILE A 56 7.09 22.09 2.57
N PHE A 57 6.53 23.25 2.93
CA PHE A 57 5.42 23.36 3.89
C PHE A 57 4.03 23.17 3.28
N GLN A 58 3.93 22.93 1.96
CA GLN A 58 2.65 22.71 1.29
C GLN A 58 1.85 21.55 1.88
N PRO A 59 2.42 20.35 2.15
CA PRO A 59 1.65 19.23 2.72
C PRO A 59 1.05 19.56 4.08
N PHE A 60 1.78 20.29 4.92
CA PHE A 60 1.30 20.67 6.25
C PHE A 60 0.15 21.69 6.15
N ARG A 61 0.24 22.67 5.24
CA ARG A 61 -0.85 23.60 4.98
C ARG A 61 -2.11 22.88 4.49
N ASP A 62 -1.95 21.92 3.57
CA ASP A 62 -3.07 21.14 3.05
C ASP A 62 -3.71 20.29 4.15
N ALA A 63 -2.90 19.69 5.03
CA ALA A 63 -3.39 18.94 6.19
C ALA A 63 -4.19 19.83 7.15
N VAL A 64 -3.63 20.98 7.56
CA VAL A 64 -4.32 21.94 8.44
C VAL A 64 -5.63 22.40 7.82
N LYS A 65 -5.65 22.74 6.53
CA LYS A 65 -6.87 23.15 5.82
C LYS A 65 -7.96 22.08 5.88
N LEU A 66 -7.60 20.81 5.72
CA LEU A 66 -8.56 19.70 5.76
C LEU A 66 -9.05 19.42 7.18
N PHE A 67 -8.20 19.58 8.21
CA PHE A 67 -8.61 19.43 9.61
C PHE A 67 -9.54 20.54 10.10
N VAL A 68 -9.38 21.76 9.60
CA VAL A 68 -10.23 22.90 9.98
C VAL A 68 -11.58 22.87 9.24
N LYS A 69 -11.65 22.16 8.10
CA LYS A 69 -12.89 22.06 7.32
C LYS A 69 -13.94 21.26 8.12
N GLN A 70 -15.18 21.78 8.16
CA GLN A 70 -16.30 21.11 8.83
C GLN A 70 -16.57 19.72 8.26
N PHE A 71 -16.96 18.81 9.14
CA PHE A 71 -17.36 17.46 8.78
C PHE A 71 -18.87 17.44 8.50
N GLU A 72 -19.23 17.49 7.23
CA GLU A 72 -20.62 17.43 6.80
C GLU A 72 -21.01 15.97 6.57
N ILE A 73 -22.13 15.56 7.15
CA ILE A 73 -22.68 14.22 6.98
C ILE A 73 -24.04 14.37 6.29
N ASN A 74 -24.18 13.69 5.15
CA ASN A 74 -25.45 13.63 4.46
C ASN A 74 -26.49 12.86 5.29
N SER A 75 -27.75 13.31 5.28
CA SER A 75 -28.83 12.72 6.09
C SER A 75 -29.14 11.25 5.77
N ASN A 76 -28.81 10.79 4.58
CA ASN A 76 -29.13 9.44 4.09
C ASN A 76 -28.01 8.41 4.31
N VAL A 77 -26.99 8.73 5.10
CA VAL A 77 -25.82 7.89 5.32
C VAL A 77 -25.94 7.11 6.63
N ASN A 78 -25.47 5.86 6.64
CA ASN A 78 -25.33 5.07 7.87
C ASN A 78 -24.16 5.59 8.71
N TRP A 79 -24.37 6.62 9.50
CA TRP A 79 -23.37 7.42 10.19
C TRP A 79 -22.32 6.62 10.95
N LYS A 80 -22.72 5.60 11.72
CA LYS A 80 -21.78 4.80 12.53
C LYS A 80 -20.74 4.08 11.67
N ILE A 81 -21.17 3.43 10.61
CA ILE A 81 -20.28 2.67 9.72
C ILE A 81 -19.47 3.61 8.83
N PHE A 82 -20.10 4.70 8.40
CA PHE A 82 -19.48 5.72 7.57
C PHE A 82 -18.29 6.40 8.27
N SER A 83 -18.44 6.79 9.54
CA SER A 83 -17.35 7.40 10.30
C SER A 83 -16.27 6.40 10.72
N LEU A 84 -16.64 5.14 10.96
CA LEU A 84 -15.71 4.11 11.43
C LEU A 84 -14.82 3.54 10.30
N SER A 85 -15.35 3.45 9.07
CA SER A 85 -14.64 2.82 7.96
C SER A 85 -13.31 3.47 7.58
N PRO A 86 -13.13 4.82 7.55
CA PRO A 86 -11.83 5.43 7.29
C PRO A 86 -10.81 5.16 8.41
N VAL A 87 -11.28 5.07 9.65
CA VAL A 87 -10.43 4.73 10.80
C VAL A 87 -9.91 3.29 10.68
N PHE A 88 -10.79 2.34 10.37
CA PHE A 88 -10.39 0.95 10.17
C PHE A 88 -9.34 0.79 9.07
N ILE A 89 -9.50 1.50 7.97
CA ILE A 89 -8.59 1.39 6.86
C ILE A 89 -7.19 1.95 7.20
N LEU A 90 -7.14 3.00 8.02
CA LEU A 90 -5.88 3.53 8.51
C LEU A 90 -5.22 2.57 9.51
N ILE A 91 -5.99 1.98 10.43
CA ILE A 91 -5.48 0.98 11.38
C ILE A 91 -4.84 -0.20 10.62
N ILE A 92 -5.49 -0.72 9.58
CA ILE A 92 -4.95 -1.81 8.77
C ILE A 92 -3.66 -1.38 8.07
N SER A 93 -3.57 -0.17 7.53
CA SER A 93 -2.35 0.31 6.89
C SER A 93 -1.19 0.47 7.88
N VAL A 94 -1.47 0.89 9.10
CA VAL A 94 -0.48 1.03 10.17
C VAL A 94 -0.03 -0.35 10.69
N THR A 95 -0.94 -1.32 10.81
CA THR A 95 -0.57 -2.68 11.22
C THR A 95 0.32 -3.37 10.20
N LEU A 96 0.16 -3.10 8.89
CA LEU A 96 1.08 -3.57 7.86
C LEU A 96 2.52 -3.09 8.08
N TRP A 97 2.71 -1.87 8.58
CA TRP A 97 4.04 -1.34 8.91
C TRP A 97 4.69 -2.04 10.11
N VAL A 98 3.91 -2.59 11.02
CA VAL A 98 4.44 -3.38 12.14
C VAL A 98 5.03 -4.72 11.67
N VAL A 99 4.52 -5.27 10.56
CA VAL A 99 5.03 -6.52 9.97
C VAL A 99 6.40 -6.32 9.30
N VAL A 100 6.71 -5.09 8.84
CA VAL A 100 8.02 -4.77 8.25
C VAL A 100 9.13 -5.02 9.28
N PRO A 101 10.22 -5.72 8.91
CA PRO A 101 11.31 -6.03 9.83
C PRO A 101 12.13 -4.79 10.18
N LEU A 102 11.60 -3.97 11.06
CA LEU A 102 12.29 -2.86 11.67
C LEU A 102 13.22 -3.41 12.76
N ASN A 103 14.48 -2.99 12.79
CA ASN A 103 15.48 -3.49 13.74
C ASN A 103 14.95 -3.51 15.18
N GLY A 104 14.73 -4.70 15.75
CA GLY A 104 14.24 -4.91 17.11
C GLY A 104 12.80 -5.39 17.26
N PHE A 105 11.89 -5.17 16.29
CA PHE A 105 10.48 -5.62 16.39
C PHE A 105 10.27 -7.03 15.87
N SER A 106 10.83 -7.35 14.71
CA SER A 106 10.57 -8.57 13.96
C SER A 106 11.23 -9.84 14.53
N ARG A 107 12.12 -9.71 15.52
CA ARG A 107 12.71 -10.91 16.18
C ARG A 107 11.67 -11.83 16.83
N ARG A 108 10.48 -11.29 17.14
CA ARG A 108 9.42 -12.03 17.86
C ARG A 108 8.27 -12.51 16.95
N TRP A 109 8.31 -12.23 15.65
CA TRP A 109 7.23 -12.58 14.74
C TRP A 109 7.67 -13.66 13.74
N PRO A 110 7.60 -14.95 14.12
CA PRO A 110 8.13 -16.04 13.31
C PRO A 110 7.36 -16.24 12.00
N LEU A 111 6.13 -15.76 11.91
CA LEU A 111 5.23 -15.93 10.75
C LEU A 111 4.96 -14.59 10.06
N SER A 112 5.99 -13.78 9.84
CA SER A 112 5.82 -12.41 9.33
C SER A 112 5.21 -12.33 7.92
N ILE A 113 5.53 -13.27 7.02
CA ILE A 113 4.95 -13.31 5.68
C ILE A 113 3.46 -13.70 5.73
N ILE A 114 3.10 -14.67 6.56
CA ILE A 114 1.70 -15.08 6.71
C ILE A 114 0.88 -13.93 7.33
N SER A 115 1.41 -13.26 8.35
CA SER A 115 0.73 -12.10 8.95
C SER A 115 0.55 -10.95 7.96
N LEU A 116 1.49 -10.75 7.04
CA LEU A 116 1.37 -9.79 5.95
C LEU A 116 0.17 -10.12 5.06
N LEU A 117 0.04 -11.37 4.62
CA LEU A 117 -1.09 -11.80 3.78
C LEU A 117 -2.43 -11.65 4.51
N ILE A 118 -2.52 -12.02 5.80
CA ILE A 118 -3.74 -11.86 6.60
C ILE A 118 -4.14 -10.38 6.70
N VAL A 119 -3.22 -9.48 6.96
CA VAL A 119 -3.54 -8.05 7.11
C VAL A 119 -3.90 -7.40 5.77
N LEU A 120 -3.31 -7.86 4.66
CA LEU A 120 -3.70 -7.42 3.31
C LEU A 120 -5.15 -7.80 3.02
N SER A 121 -5.56 -9.04 3.28
CA SER A 121 -6.93 -9.52 3.03
C SER A 121 -7.98 -8.80 3.87
N LEU A 122 -7.65 -8.39 5.09
CA LEU A 122 -8.52 -7.54 5.89
C LEU A 122 -8.78 -6.17 5.26
N GLY A 123 -7.89 -5.70 4.38
CA GLY A 123 -8.01 -4.43 3.68
C GLY A 123 -9.21 -4.30 2.73
N VAL A 124 -9.82 -5.42 2.34
CA VAL A 124 -11.00 -5.47 1.46
C VAL A 124 -12.27 -4.99 2.16
N TYR A 125 -12.45 -5.38 3.42
CA TYR A 125 -13.67 -5.06 4.18
C TYR A 125 -13.96 -3.56 4.34
N PRO A 126 -13.01 -2.71 4.71
CA PRO A 126 -13.27 -1.27 4.80
C PRO A 126 -13.64 -0.61 3.47
N ILE A 127 -13.16 -1.14 2.33
CA ILE A 127 -13.55 -0.63 1.02
C ILE A 127 -15.04 -0.89 0.77
N LEU A 128 -15.49 -2.11 1.07
CA LEU A 128 -16.89 -2.49 0.94
C LEU A 128 -17.78 -1.68 1.89
N LEU A 129 -17.37 -1.56 3.16
CA LEU A 129 -18.12 -0.83 4.18
C LEU A 129 -18.31 0.65 3.83
N ARG A 130 -17.32 1.30 3.22
CA ARG A 130 -17.41 2.69 2.76
C ARG A 130 -18.49 2.88 1.70
N GLY A 131 -18.48 2.01 0.68
CA GLY A 131 -19.48 2.09 -0.39
C GLY A 131 -20.90 1.80 0.11
N TRP A 132 -21.04 0.81 0.98
CA TRP A 132 -22.35 0.45 1.53
C TRP A 132 -22.90 1.53 2.48
N ALA A 133 -22.05 2.08 3.34
CA ALA A 133 -22.45 3.08 4.33
C ALA A 133 -22.93 4.41 3.69
N SER A 134 -22.45 4.73 2.49
CA SER A 134 -22.80 5.98 1.79
C SER A 134 -24.24 5.99 1.24
N ASN A 135 -24.89 4.82 1.11
CA ASN A 135 -26.22 4.66 0.48
C ASN A 135 -26.39 5.33 -0.89
N ARG A 136 -25.30 5.50 -1.63
CA ARG A 136 -25.29 6.09 -2.99
C ARG A 136 -24.96 5.04 -4.03
N LYS A 137 -25.69 5.01 -5.14
CA LYS A 137 -25.52 4.00 -6.20
C LYS A 137 -24.10 4.01 -6.80
N TYR A 138 -23.56 5.17 -7.11
CA TYR A 138 -22.22 5.30 -7.69
C TYR A 138 -21.11 4.92 -6.71
N ALA A 139 -21.24 5.30 -5.45
CA ALA A 139 -20.28 4.91 -4.41
C ALA A 139 -20.30 3.39 -4.16
N MET A 140 -21.47 2.77 -4.18
CA MET A 140 -21.60 1.31 -4.05
C MET A 140 -21.01 0.57 -5.26
N MET A 141 -21.27 1.03 -6.48
CA MET A 141 -20.65 0.46 -7.70
C MET A 141 -19.12 0.59 -7.67
N GLY A 142 -18.60 1.74 -7.26
CA GLY A 142 -17.17 1.97 -7.11
C GLY A 142 -16.51 1.04 -6.08
N SER A 143 -17.15 0.83 -4.94
CA SER A 143 -16.65 -0.07 -3.90
C SER A 143 -16.67 -1.53 -4.34
N ILE A 144 -17.72 -2.01 -5.00
CA ILE A 144 -17.81 -3.39 -5.51
C ILE A 144 -16.72 -3.64 -6.57
N ARG A 145 -16.51 -2.71 -7.50
CA ARG A 145 -15.41 -2.80 -8.49
C ARG A 145 -14.04 -2.84 -7.80
N GLY A 146 -13.82 -1.97 -6.80
CA GLY A 146 -12.59 -1.94 -6.03
C GLY A 146 -12.35 -3.24 -5.25
N VAL A 147 -13.39 -3.80 -4.63
CA VAL A 147 -13.32 -5.08 -3.92
C VAL A 147 -12.99 -6.24 -4.87
N ALA A 148 -13.68 -6.32 -6.01
CA ALA A 148 -13.42 -7.37 -6.99
C ALA A 148 -11.99 -7.26 -7.57
N GLN A 149 -11.47 -6.04 -7.76
CA GLN A 149 -10.09 -5.79 -8.15
C GLN A 149 -9.13 -6.30 -7.07
N THR A 150 -9.26 -5.85 -5.83
CA THR A 150 -8.33 -6.21 -4.75
C THR A 150 -8.32 -7.72 -4.51
N ILE A 151 -9.46 -8.40 -4.46
CA ILE A 151 -9.52 -9.86 -4.29
C ILE A 151 -8.82 -10.58 -5.46
N SER A 152 -9.05 -10.16 -6.70
CA SER A 152 -8.46 -10.81 -7.88
C SER A 152 -6.93 -10.68 -7.90
N TYR A 153 -6.40 -9.54 -7.50
CA TYR A 153 -4.95 -9.30 -7.45
C TYR A 153 -4.29 -9.87 -6.20
N GLU A 154 -4.99 -9.92 -5.08
CA GLU A 154 -4.50 -10.50 -3.84
C GLU A 154 -4.13 -11.98 -3.99
N ILE A 155 -4.93 -12.75 -4.73
CA ILE A 155 -4.64 -14.16 -5.01
C ILE A 155 -3.32 -14.30 -5.78
N SER A 156 -3.11 -13.52 -6.83
CA SER A 156 -1.87 -13.55 -7.61
C SER A 156 -0.68 -13.01 -6.82
N LEU A 157 -0.87 -12.01 -5.96
CA LEU A 157 0.15 -11.48 -5.07
C LEU A 157 0.57 -12.52 -4.03
N ALA A 158 -0.38 -13.24 -3.44
CA ALA A 158 -0.09 -14.33 -2.52
C ALA A 158 0.76 -15.43 -3.17
N LEU A 159 0.47 -15.79 -4.42
CA LEU A 159 1.29 -16.76 -5.15
C LEU A 159 2.71 -16.27 -5.38
N VAL A 160 2.90 -15.00 -5.74
CA VAL A 160 4.25 -14.42 -5.87
C VAL A 160 4.99 -14.41 -4.54
N ILE A 161 4.33 -14.12 -3.43
CA ILE A 161 4.94 -14.19 -2.10
C ILE A 161 5.31 -15.63 -1.74
N ILE A 162 4.48 -16.61 -2.10
CA ILE A 162 4.79 -18.04 -1.91
C ILE A 162 6.04 -18.45 -2.72
N GLN A 163 6.26 -17.89 -3.91
CA GLN A 163 7.49 -18.12 -4.69
C GLN A 163 8.74 -17.75 -3.89
N PHE A 164 8.72 -16.63 -3.14
CA PHE A 164 9.84 -16.25 -2.29
C PHE A 164 10.03 -17.23 -1.12
N ILE A 165 8.93 -17.72 -0.51
CA ILE A 165 9.01 -18.73 0.55
C ILE A 165 9.67 -20.01 0.02
N VAL A 166 9.28 -20.44 -1.17
CA VAL A 166 9.86 -21.63 -1.83
C VAL A 166 11.33 -21.41 -2.17
N LEU A 167 11.68 -20.26 -2.73
CA LEU A 167 13.06 -19.93 -3.11
C LEU A 167 14.03 -19.93 -1.92
N PHE A 168 13.61 -19.36 -0.80
CA PHE A 168 14.48 -19.18 0.37
C PHE A 168 14.27 -20.26 1.44
N ILE A 169 13.22 -21.09 1.31
CA ILE A 169 12.80 -22.13 2.29
C ILE A 169 12.62 -21.51 3.69
N ARG A 170 12.20 -20.24 3.76
CA ARG A 170 12.07 -19.47 4.99
C ARG A 170 10.80 -18.66 5.00
N ILE A 171 10.08 -18.63 6.13
CA ILE A 171 8.80 -17.91 6.29
C ILE A 171 9.03 -16.51 6.87
N ASN A 172 10.18 -16.26 7.47
CA ASN A 172 10.47 -14.96 8.07
C ASN A 172 11.07 -13.98 7.07
N ILE A 173 10.56 -12.77 7.02
CA ILE A 173 11.09 -11.69 6.17
C ILE A 173 12.55 -11.36 6.52
N LYS A 174 12.96 -11.50 7.77
CA LYS A 174 14.37 -11.28 8.18
C LYS A 174 15.33 -12.26 7.53
N ASP A 175 14.95 -13.51 7.51
CA ASP A 175 15.79 -14.57 6.96
C ASP A 175 15.99 -14.38 5.46
N HIS A 176 15.03 -13.70 4.78
CA HIS A 176 15.18 -13.27 3.38
C HIS A 176 16.21 -12.14 3.24
N ILE A 177 16.27 -11.22 4.19
CA ILE A 177 17.24 -10.12 4.18
C ILE A 177 18.67 -10.64 4.38
N GLU A 178 18.84 -11.65 5.21
CA GLU A 178 20.14 -12.25 5.54
C GLU A 178 20.66 -13.19 4.43
N SER A 179 19.81 -13.57 3.47
CA SER A 179 20.20 -14.42 2.35
C SER A 179 21.10 -13.68 1.35
N SER A 180 22.11 -14.37 0.82
CA SER A 180 23.04 -13.83 -0.18
C SER A 180 22.48 -13.80 -1.61
N LEU A 181 21.43 -14.56 -1.88
CA LEU A 181 20.79 -14.69 -3.19
C LEU A 181 19.91 -13.48 -3.50
N ARG A 182 20.23 -12.74 -4.56
CA ARG A 182 19.37 -11.68 -5.09
C ARG A 182 18.28 -12.31 -5.95
N SER A 183 17.05 -12.34 -5.46
CA SER A 183 15.93 -12.97 -6.17
C SER A 183 15.59 -12.34 -7.52
N ILE A 184 15.91 -11.05 -7.71
CA ILE A 184 15.73 -10.36 -9.01
C ILE A 184 16.54 -11.01 -10.15
N LEU A 185 17.69 -11.60 -9.85
CA LEU A 185 18.53 -12.27 -10.83
C LEU A 185 18.03 -13.69 -11.12
N VAL A 186 17.44 -14.35 -10.13
CA VAL A 186 16.96 -15.73 -10.25
C VAL A 186 15.64 -15.78 -11.02
N VAL A 187 14.73 -14.85 -10.76
CA VAL A 187 13.37 -14.86 -11.34
C VAL A 187 12.96 -13.46 -11.79
N PRO A 188 13.50 -12.93 -12.90
CA PRO A 188 13.18 -11.58 -13.36
C PRO A 188 11.72 -11.42 -13.79
N ILE A 189 11.06 -12.48 -14.25
CA ILE A 189 9.65 -12.46 -14.67
C ILE A 189 8.75 -12.15 -13.47
N THR A 190 9.06 -12.69 -12.29
CA THR A 190 8.29 -12.40 -11.07
C THR A 190 8.39 -10.95 -10.65
N ALA A 191 9.53 -10.28 -10.91
CA ALA A 191 9.71 -8.87 -10.61
C ALA A 191 8.77 -7.99 -11.45
N VAL A 192 8.59 -8.31 -12.73
CA VAL A 192 7.66 -7.59 -13.61
C VAL A 192 6.22 -7.80 -13.14
N ILE A 193 5.82 -9.04 -12.85
CA ILE A 193 4.48 -9.36 -12.34
C ILE A 193 4.25 -8.64 -11.02
N TRP A 194 5.22 -8.65 -10.11
CA TRP A 194 5.16 -7.97 -8.82
C TRP A 194 4.85 -6.47 -8.94
N ILE A 195 5.58 -5.74 -9.80
CA ILE A 195 5.36 -4.31 -10.01
C ILE A 195 3.92 -4.03 -10.45
N VAL A 196 3.39 -4.84 -11.38
CA VAL A 196 2.02 -4.66 -11.88
C VAL A 196 0.98 -4.98 -10.78
N LEU A 197 1.20 -6.04 -10.00
CA LEU A 197 0.33 -6.40 -8.88
C LEU A 197 0.28 -5.31 -7.81
N LEU A 198 1.43 -4.69 -7.51
CA LEU A 198 1.50 -3.60 -6.54
C LEU A 198 0.77 -2.34 -7.02
N LEU A 199 0.86 -2.00 -8.30
CA LEU A 199 0.09 -0.90 -8.88
C LEU A 199 -1.42 -1.16 -8.79
N ALA A 200 -1.86 -2.38 -9.01
CA ALA A 200 -3.25 -2.77 -8.90
C ALA A 200 -3.76 -2.75 -7.44
N GLU A 201 -2.93 -3.18 -6.47
CA GLU A 201 -3.27 -3.18 -5.05
C GLU A 201 -3.31 -1.76 -4.45
N THR A 202 -2.50 -0.83 -4.97
CA THR A 202 -2.53 0.58 -4.55
C THR A 202 -3.66 1.38 -5.18
N ASN A 203 -4.47 0.77 -6.07
CA ASN A 203 -5.56 1.42 -6.82
C ASN A 203 -5.10 2.71 -7.54
N ARG A 204 -3.88 2.69 -8.10
CA ARG A 204 -3.34 3.82 -8.86
C ARG A 204 -3.43 3.58 -10.37
N THR A 205 -3.51 4.65 -11.14
CA THR A 205 -3.48 4.54 -12.61
C THR A 205 -2.26 3.73 -13.05
N PRO A 206 -2.40 2.76 -13.96
CA PRO A 206 -3.52 2.52 -14.89
C PRO A 206 -4.70 1.70 -14.32
N PHE A 207 -4.70 1.31 -13.03
CA PHE A 207 -5.69 0.41 -12.42
C PHE A 207 -6.60 1.09 -11.39
N ASP A 208 -6.88 2.37 -11.56
CA ASP A 208 -7.72 3.18 -10.69
C ASP A 208 -9.21 3.09 -11.07
N PHE A 209 -9.85 1.96 -10.73
CA PHE A 209 -11.28 1.71 -11.03
C PHE A 209 -12.21 2.10 -9.88
N ALA A 210 -11.69 2.14 -8.68
CA ALA A 210 -12.46 2.49 -7.49
C ALA A 210 -12.81 4.00 -7.46
N GLU A 211 -11.92 4.83 -8.01
CA GLU A 211 -12.01 6.29 -8.02
C GLU A 211 -12.36 6.87 -9.40
N GLY A 212 -12.57 6.03 -10.39
CA GLY A 212 -12.74 6.40 -11.79
C GLY A 212 -13.54 7.67 -12.07
N GLU A 213 -12.88 8.85 -12.09
CA GLU A 213 -13.52 10.15 -12.27
C GLU A 213 -14.41 10.21 -13.53
N SER A 214 -13.98 9.57 -14.62
CA SER A 214 -14.73 9.56 -15.87
C SER A 214 -15.97 8.67 -15.86
N GLU A 215 -16.03 7.65 -15.00
CA GLU A 215 -17.13 6.69 -14.95
C GLU A 215 -18.01 6.83 -13.71
N LEU A 216 -17.42 7.16 -12.56
CA LEU A 216 -18.07 7.12 -11.26
C LEU A 216 -18.00 8.46 -10.50
N VAL A 217 -17.50 9.54 -11.15
CA VAL A 217 -17.36 10.88 -10.52
C VAL A 217 -16.58 10.81 -9.19
N SER A 218 -15.44 10.07 -9.16
CA SER A 218 -14.61 9.74 -7.97
C SER A 218 -15.20 8.69 -7.01
N GLY A 219 -16.24 7.95 -7.40
CA GLY A 219 -16.72 6.75 -6.70
C GLY A 219 -17.10 7.00 -5.23
N PHE A 220 -16.50 6.23 -4.31
CA PHE A 220 -16.80 6.33 -2.89
C PHE A 220 -16.15 7.54 -2.19
N ASN A 221 -15.14 8.18 -2.79
CA ASN A 221 -14.43 9.31 -2.18
C ASN A 221 -15.25 10.60 -2.19
N ILE A 222 -16.26 10.73 -3.05
CA ILE A 222 -17.11 11.93 -3.17
C ILE A 222 -17.81 12.26 -1.85
N GLU A 223 -18.28 11.24 -1.17
CA GLU A 223 -19.10 11.42 0.04
C GLU A 223 -18.25 11.74 1.28
N TYR A 224 -16.92 11.56 1.20
CA TYR A 224 -16.02 11.84 2.31
C TYR A 224 -15.43 13.25 2.22
N ALA A 225 -15.68 14.06 3.25
CA ALA A 225 -15.09 15.39 3.42
C ALA A 225 -14.13 15.41 4.62
N SER A 226 -13.35 16.47 4.74
CA SER A 226 -12.48 16.80 5.86
C SER A 226 -11.61 15.62 6.37
N ILE A 227 -11.74 15.23 7.62
CA ILE A 227 -10.93 14.21 8.29
C ILE A 227 -11.05 12.83 7.61
N GLY A 228 -12.25 12.41 7.20
CA GLY A 228 -12.46 11.12 6.54
C GLY A 228 -11.65 11.00 5.26
N PHE A 229 -11.61 12.05 4.46
CA PHE A 229 -10.81 12.14 3.24
C PHE A 229 -9.31 12.05 3.53
N VAL A 230 -8.83 12.75 4.57
CA VAL A 230 -7.41 12.68 4.99
C VAL A 230 -7.01 11.26 5.35
N LEU A 231 -7.82 10.53 6.14
CA LEU A 231 -7.52 9.16 6.56
C LEU A 231 -7.41 8.19 5.38
N ILE A 232 -8.27 8.37 4.36
CA ILE A 232 -8.24 7.56 3.14
C ILE A 232 -6.93 7.80 2.36
N PHE A 233 -6.56 9.07 2.15
CA PHE A 233 -5.33 9.42 1.44
C PHE A 233 -4.07 8.98 2.20
N LEU A 234 -4.05 9.16 3.52
CA LEU A 234 -2.94 8.67 4.35
C LEU A 234 -2.71 7.16 4.16
N ARG A 235 -3.77 6.36 4.12
CA ARG A 235 -3.67 4.93 3.84
C ARG A 235 -3.05 4.66 2.47
N GLU A 236 -3.52 5.32 1.42
CA GLU A 236 -3.07 5.05 0.05
C GLU A 236 -1.57 5.34 -0.12
N TYR A 237 -1.12 6.50 0.34
CA TYR A 237 0.29 6.84 0.30
C TYR A 237 1.15 5.99 1.23
N ALA A 238 0.64 5.64 2.42
CA ALA A 238 1.33 4.71 3.31
C ALA A 238 1.55 3.34 2.68
N ARG A 239 0.58 2.83 1.90
CA ARG A 239 0.72 1.59 1.12
C ARG A 239 1.74 1.71 0.00
N ILE A 240 1.78 2.82 -0.73
CA ILE A 240 2.79 3.03 -1.77
C ILE A 240 4.20 2.93 -1.20
N ILE A 241 4.47 3.61 -0.08
CA ILE A 241 5.76 3.56 0.59
C ILE A 241 6.05 2.14 1.10
N LEU A 242 5.07 1.49 1.70
CA LEU A 242 5.20 0.13 2.23
C LEU A 242 5.55 -0.87 1.12
N PHE A 243 4.87 -0.83 -0.01
CA PHE A 243 5.15 -1.73 -1.12
C PHE A 243 6.49 -1.42 -1.79
N SER A 244 6.92 -0.16 -1.82
CA SER A 244 8.28 0.17 -2.26
C SER A 244 9.34 -0.42 -1.32
N THR A 245 9.12 -0.45 -0.02
CA THR A 245 10.02 -1.12 0.94
C THR A 245 10.00 -2.64 0.78
N PHE A 246 8.84 -3.25 0.56
CA PHE A 246 8.76 -4.69 0.30
C PHE A 246 9.45 -5.11 -1.00
N THR A 247 9.40 -4.30 -2.05
CA THR A 247 10.16 -4.60 -3.28
C THR A 247 11.66 -4.69 -3.00
N ILE A 248 12.18 -3.83 -2.12
CA ILE A 248 13.60 -3.87 -1.76
C ILE A 248 13.92 -5.12 -0.93
N VAL A 249 13.07 -5.44 0.03
CA VAL A 249 13.26 -6.60 0.89
C VAL A 249 13.23 -7.90 0.10
N PHE A 250 12.25 -8.08 -0.78
CA PHE A 250 12.08 -9.33 -1.51
C PHE A 250 13.04 -9.48 -2.69
N PHE A 251 13.38 -8.42 -3.41
CA PHE A 251 14.19 -8.52 -4.62
C PHE A 251 15.66 -8.17 -4.44
N PHE A 252 15.98 -7.26 -3.53
CA PHE A 252 17.35 -6.81 -3.29
C PHE A 252 17.96 -7.36 -2.00
N ASN A 253 17.17 -8.04 -1.17
CA ASN A 253 17.59 -8.63 0.11
C ASN A 253 18.34 -7.64 1.02
N LYS A 254 17.83 -6.42 1.11
CA LYS A 254 18.42 -5.37 1.95
C LYS A 254 17.50 -4.99 3.10
N GLY A 255 18.10 -4.78 4.28
CA GLY A 255 17.38 -4.33 5.46
C GLY A 255 16.85 -2.91 5.30
N VAL A 256 15.72 -2.61 5.94
CA VAL A 256 14.94 -1.38 5.75
C VAL A 256 15.64 -0.10 6.26
N PHE A 257 16.63 -0.21 7.14
CA PHE A 257 17.24 0.94 7.84
C PHE A 257 18.55 1.48 7.26
N SER A 258 18.91 1.12 6.05
CA SER A 258 20.09 1.75 5.44
C SER A 258 19.68 2.98 4.62
N PHE A 259 20.54 3.99 4.60
CA PHE A 259 20.36 5.16 3.74
C PHE A 259 20.17 4.76 2.27
N TYR A 260 20.86 3.72 1.85
CA TYR A 260 20.73 3.13 0.52
C TYR A 260 19.33 2.60 0.23
N THR A 261 18.69 1.91 1.18
CA THR A 261 17.32 1.40 1.00
C THR A 261 16.29 2.52 1.00
N ALA A 262 16.48 3.56 1.82
CA ALA A 262 15.63 4.74 1.78
C ALA A 262 15.71 5.43 0.40
N PHE A 263 16.90 5.57 -0.16
CA PHE A 263 17.08 6.14 -1.49
C PHE A 263 16.40 5.30 -2.58
N ILE A 264 16.60 3.98 -2.59
CA ILE A 264 15.96 3.09 -3.57
C ILE A 264 14.42 3.12 -3.42
N SER A 265 13.89 3.17 -2.21
CA SER A 265 12.45 3.27 -2.01
C SER A 265 11.87 4.56 -2.59
N LEU A 266 12.58 5.67 -2.48
CA LEU A 266 12.20 6.94 -3.13
C LEU A 266 12.26 6.83 -4.66
N VAL A 267 13.25 6.16 -5.22
CA VAL A 267 13.33 5.91 -6.67
C VAL A 267 12.14 5.07 -7.14
N ILE A 268 11.81 3.98 -6.44
CA ILE A 268 10.67 3.13 -6.79
C ILE A 268 9.36 3.90 -6.70
N THR A 269 9.14 4.69 -5.65
CA THR A 269 7.94 5.53 -5.53
C THR A 269 7.87 6.58 -6.64
N SER A 270 8.99 7.17 -7.06
CA SER A 270 9.02 8.11 -8.18
C SER A 270 8.67 7.44 -9.52
N ILE A 271 9.15 6.21 -9.75
CA ILE A 271 8.79 5.41 -10.94
C ILE A 271 7.27 5.17 -10.98
N TRP A 272 6.63 4.86 -9.86
CA TRP A 272 5.18 4.67 -9.83
C TRP A 272 4.41 5.95 -10.17
N VAL A 273 4.90 7.11 -9.75
CA VAL A 273 4.31 8.40 -10.12
C VAL A 273 4.48 8.67 -11.63
N VAL A 274 5.64 8.34 -12.19
CA VAL A 274 5.88 8.47 -13.64
C VAL A 274 4.97 7.54 -14.44
N ILE A 275 4.78 6.29 -13.99
CA ILE A 275 3.84 5.34 -14.60
C ILE A 275 2.42 5.93 -14.62
N ARG A 276 2.01 6.57 -13.52
CA ARG A 276 0.73 7.29 -13.45
C ARG A 276 0.59 8.39 -14.50
N ALA A 277 1.68 9.08 -14.80
CA ALA A 277 1.69 10.17 -15.79
C ALA A 277 1.67 9.68 -17.24
N THR A 278 2.22 8.49 -17.51
CA THR A 278 2.48 8.01 -18.88
C THR A 278 1.40 7.07 -19.41
N PHE A 279 0.81 6.23 -18.56
CA PHE A 279 -0.12 5.21 -19.00
C PHE A 279 -1.59 5.65 -18.88
N PRO A 280 -2.42 5.37 -19.92
CA PRO A 280 -3.85 5.54 -19.84
C PRO A 280 -4.47 4.47 -18.94
N ARG A 281 -5.71 4.72 -18.49
CA ARG A 281 -6.47 3.77 -17.68
C ARG A 281 -6.89 2.56 -18.52
N TYR A 282 -6.80 1.38 -17.92
CA TYR A 282 -7.35 0.15 -18.48
C TYR A 282 -8.87 0.08 -18.26
N ARG A 283 -9.56 -0.75 -19.07
CA ARG A 283 -10.94 -1.11 -18.83
C ARG A 283 -11.03 -2.23 -17.78
N TYR A 284 -12.03 -2.18 -16.91
CA TYR A 284 -12.22 -3.12 -15.80
C TYR A 284 -12.20 -4.60 -16.23
N ASP A 285 -12.95 -4.95 -17.31
CA ASP A 285 -13.01 -6.32 -17.84
C ASP A 285 -11.63 -6.86 -18.24
N LYS A 286 -10.82 -6.01 -18.90
CA LYS A 286 -9.45 -6.38 -19.31
C LYS A 286 -8.56 -6.65 -18.12
N LEU A 287 -8.70 -5.86 -17.06
CA LEU A 287 -7.91 -5.98 -15.85
C LEU A 287 -8.15 -7.34 -15.17
N ILE A 288 -9.41 -7.72 -14.92
CA ILE A 288 -9.74 -9.01 -14.33
C ILE A 288 -9.24 -10.16 -15.21
N ASN A 289 -9.46 -10.08 -16.53
CA ASN A 289 -8.96 -11.09 -17.46
C ASN A 289 -7.43 -11.24 -17.42
N ILE A 290 -6.67 -10.16 -17.25
CA ILE A 290 -5.20 -10.21 -17.13
C ILE A 290 -4.80 -10.91 -15.84
N ALA A 291 -5.44 -10.60 -14.72
CA ALA A 291 -5.14 -11.24 -13.43
C ALA A 291 -5.37 -12.76 -13.50
N TRP A 292 -6.54 -13.19 -13.95
CA TRP A 292 -6.92 -14.60 -13.95
C TRP A 292 -6.31 -15.42 -15.08
N LYS A 293 -6.23 -14.88 -16.31
CA LYS A 293 -5.79 -15.63 -17.49
C LYS A 293 -4.28 -15.54 -17.74
N ARG A 294 -3.58 -14.53 -17.20
CA ARG A 294 -2.14 -14.35 -17.44
C ARG A 294 -1.32 -14.48 -16.17
N TYR A 295 -1.56 -13.66 -15.16
CA TYR A 295 -0.68 -13.61 -13.98
C TYR A 295 -0.80 -14.86 -13.11
N LEU A 296 -2.00 -15.34 -12.86
CA LEU A 296 -2.24 -16.53 -12.05
C LEU A 296 -1.60 -17.80 -12.67
N PRO A 297 -1.81 -18.15 -13.95
CA PRO A 297 -1.17 -19.35 -14.55
C PRO A 297 0.35 -19.23 -14.61
N VAL A 298 0.88 -18.04 -14.93
CA VAL A 298 2.34 -17.82 -14.98
C VAL A 298 2.96 -17.97 -13.59
N SER A 299 2.36 -17.41 -12.55
CA SER A 299 2.86 -17.55 -11.17
C SER A 299 2.83 -19.00 -10.69
N LEU A 300 1.78 -19.78 -10.99
CA LEU A 300 1.72 -21.20 -10.69
C LEU A 300 2.78 -22.00 -11.46
N GLY A 301 2.98 -21.70 -12.74
CA GLY A 301 4.04 -22.32 -13.56
C GLY A 301 5.43 -22.10 -12.99
N ILE A 302 5.73 -20.88 -12.52
CA ILE A 302 7.02 -20.57 -11.90
C ILE A 302 7.20 -21.34 -10.58
N ILE A 303 6.17 -21.47 -9.73
CA ILE A 303 6.24 -22.25 -8.50
C ILE A 303 6.56 -23.72 -8.81
N SER A 304 5.91 -24.30 -9.81
CA SER A 304 6.17 -25.69 -10.20
C SER A 304 7.60 -25.90 -10.69
N LEU A 305 8.12 -24.99 -11.51
CA LEU A 305 9.51 -25.03 -11.96
C LEU A 305 10.50 -24.87 -10.80
N MET A 306 10.28 -23.93 -9.89
CA MET A 306 11.15 -23.76 -8.71
C MET A 306 11.20 -25.01 -7.84
N ARG A 307 10.08 -25.71 -7.65
CA ARG A 307 10.08 -26.98 -6.91
C ARG A 307 10.97 -28.03 -7.58
N VAL A 308 10.89 -28.17 -8.89
CA VAL A 308 11.74 -29.14 -9.62
C VAL A 308 13.22 -28.80 -9.41
N TYR A 309 13.62 -27.51 -9.50
CA TYR A 309 15.00 -27.08 -9.26
C TYR A 309 15.50 -27.33 -7.82
N LEU A 310 14.63 -27.34 -6.83
CA LEU A 310 15.02 -27.59 -5.43
C LEU A 310 15.14 -29.08 -5.09
N TYR A 311 14.54 -29.96 -5.90
CA TYR A 311 14.61 -31.42 -5.71
C TYR A 311 15.71 -32.09 -6.57
N VAL A 312 16.28 -31.38 -7.52
CA VAL A 312 17.46 -31.79 -8.28
C VAL A 312 18.72 -31.20 -7.63
#